data_5f6bf42438bcb98ca9579dc5aaa5beb1
#
_entry.id   5f6bf42438bcb98ca9579dc5aaa5beb1
#
_cell.length_a   1.000
_cell.length_b   1.000
_cell.length_c   1.000
_cell.angle_alpha   90.00
_cell.angle_beta   90.00
_cell.angle_gamma   90.00
#
_symmetry.space_group_name_H-M   'P 1'
#
loop_
_entity.id
_entity.type
_entity.pdbx_description
1 polymer ?
#
loop_
_entity_poly.entity_id
_entity_poly.type
_entity_poly.pdbx_seq_one_letter_code
_entity_poly.pdbx_strand_id
1 'polypeptide(L)'
;MKDEEFWVRRSATEALEKCSSPKILPRLCEFLLTTVDSSLLRWVLNTIAAIQERCKFYNYTLTEAILVPETQLKIPPIQLIFTSLMHILHLSDLHFGTLDQANLWSNQLAADLYNDINISHLDALILSGDIANYSTDDEYKAAAQFLDNLRQDLPLNPEQIILVPGNHDLNWKLAKKAYKPVYREDYDGQLIDGHYIEESASVIGVRDETEYKQRFAHFSSFYKTIKQNPYPLEYDQQYTLDHLPEQNLLILGLNSAWELDHHYKTRASINTNALSNALTQIRRNLDYKNCLKIAVWHHPLDSAYSDRITDQGFLEQLAVNGFRLFLHGHIHKAETSLFRYDMSSDGRKLDRICAGTFGAPVREWVPGYPLQYNLLKFEDNQLTVYTRRREELNGAWKPDARWLQGAGKTPLDYYAIAL
;
A
#
# COMPACT_ATOMS: atom_id res chain seq x y z
N MET A 1 -33.77 23.27 -40.22
CA MET A 1 -32.37 23.10 -39.71
C MET A 1 -32.29 22.60 -38.26
N LYS A 2 -32.98 23.20 -37.25
CA LYS A 2 -32.95 22.67 -35.90
C LYS A 2 -33.51 21.25 -35.74
N ASP A 3 -34.51 20.89 -36.52
CA ASP A 3 -35.16 19.57 -36.45
C ASP A 3 -34.31 18.45 -37.06
N GLU A 4 -33.54 18.69 -38.12
CA GLU A 4 -32.64 17.68 -38.71
C GLU A 4 -31.48 17.35 -37.78
N GLU A 5 -30.88 18.34 -37.12
CA GLU A 5 -29.84 18.09 -36.10
C GLU A 5 -30.36 17.27 -34.93
N PHE A 6 -31.61 17.48 -34.52
CA PHE A 6 -32.24 16.72 -33.44
C PHE A 6 -32.35 15.23 -33.81
N TRP A 7 -32.88 14.92 -34.99
CA TRP A 7 -33.05 13.54 -35.45
C TRP A 7 -31.73 12.82 -35.67
N VAL A 8 -30.70 13.51 -36.19
CA VAL A 8 -29.36 12.94 -36.36
C VAL A 8 -28.74 12.59 -35.02
N ARG A 9 -28.83 13.47 -34.03
CA ARG A 9 -28.32 13.25 -32.66
C ARG A 9 -29.04 12.07 -32.00
N ARG A 10 -30.38 12.01 -32.13
CA ARG A 10 -31.17 10.90 -31.59
C ARG A 10 -30.78 9.58 -32.21
N SER A 11 -30.69 9.50 -33.51
CA SER A 11 -30.32 8.26 -34.24
C SER A 11 -28.90 7.81 -33.84
N ALA A 12 -27.95 8.73 -33.68
CA ALA A 12 -26.59 8.44 -33.26
C ALA A 12 -26.57 7.86 -31.82
N THR A 13 -27.35 8.44 -30.92
CA THR A 13 -27.47 7.97 -29.53
C THR A 13 -28.08 6.56 -29.46
N GLU A 14 -29.20 6.33 -30.19
CA GLU A 14 -29.84 5.02 -30.25
C GLU A 14 -28.92 3.95 -30.88
N ALA A 15 -28.09 4.31 -31.85
CA ALA A 15 -27.08 3.43 -32.41
C ALA A 15 -25.96 3.09 -31.38
N LEU A 16 -25.50 4.09 -30.66
CA LEU A 16 -24.52 3.90 -29.60
C LEU A 16 -25.06 3.00 -28.47
N GLU A 17 -26.30 3.21 -28.06
CA GLU A 17 -26.97 2.37 -27.05
C GLU A 17 -27.03 0.89 -27.45
N LYS A 18 -27.28 0.61 -28.74
CA LYS A 18 -27.45 -0.76 -29.22
C LYS A 18 -26.17 -1.48 -29.59
N CYS A 19 -25.18 -0.76 -30.11
CA CYS A 19 -24.02 -1.35 -30.78
C CYS A 19 -22.70 -1.14 -30.04
N SER A 20 -22.60 -0.17 -29.10
CA SER A 20 -21.32 0.20 -28.51
C SER A 20 -20.83 -0.78 -27.45
N SER A 21 -19.53 -1.00 -27.46
CA SER A 21 -18.80 -1.68 -26.39
C SER A 21 -18.66 -0.76 -25.18
N PRO A 22 -18.55 -1.30 -23.94
CA PRO A 22 -18.22 -0.53 -22.75
C PRO A 22 -16.98 0.35 -22.88
N LYS A 23 -16.06 0.01 -23.77
CA LYS A 23 -14.83 0.79 -24.06
C LYS A 23 -15.08 2.22 -24.53
N ILE A 24 -16.30 2.56 -24.97
CA ILE A 24 -16.66 3.93 -25.36
C ILE A 24 -17.02 4.81 -24.15
N LEU A 25 -17.34 4.23 -22.99
CA LEU A 25 -17.80 4.96 -21.80
C LEU A 25 -16.84 6.08 -21.37
N PRO A 26 -15.51 5.91 -21.33
CA PRO A 26 -14.59 6.99 -20.99
C PRO A 26 -14.77 8.23 -21.88
N ARG A 27 -14.92 8.03 -23.18
CA ARG A 27 -15.11 9.13 -24.16
C ARG A 27 -16.46 9.82 -24.01
N LEU A 28 -17.51 9.05 -23.72
CA LEU A 28 -18.84 9.62 -23.45
C LEU A 28 -18.82 10.45 -22.15
N CYS A 29 -18.11 10.00 -21.13
CA CYS A 29 -17.95 10.74 -19.88
C CYS A 29 -17.11 12.01 -20.08
N GLU A 30 -16.02 11.95 -20.85
CA GLU A 30 -15.22 13.13 -21.19
C GLU A 30 -16.07 14.16 -21.96
N PHE A 31 -16.91 13.72 -22.88
CA PHE A 31 -17.83 14.58 -23.60
C PHE A 31 -18.85 15.25 -22.68
N LEU A 32 -19.38 14.57 -21.65
CA LEU A 32 -20.25 15.15 -20.64
C LEU A 32 -19.59 16.28 -19.89
N LEU A 33 -18.28 16.18 -19.62
CA LEU A 33 -17.53 17.19 -18.86
C LEU A 33 -17.28 18.47 -19.69
N THR A 34 -17.36 18.38 -21.02
CA THR A 34 -17.03 19.47 -21.92
C THR A 34 -18.26 20.12 -22.57
N THR A 35 -19.44 19.49 -22.52
CA THR A 35 -20.65 20.00 -23.16
C THR A 35 -21.50 20.82 -22.20
N VAL A 36 -22.05 21.93 -22.71
CA VAL A 36 -22.97 22.83 -21.98
C VAL A 36 -24.42 22.70 -22.41
N ASP A 37 -24.70 21.92 -23.45
CA ASP A 37 -26.06 21.70 -23.99
C ASP A 37 -26.82 20.70 -23.11
N SER A 38 -27.79 21.17 -22.34
CA SER A 38 -28.57 20.37 -21.40
C SER A 38 -29.38 19.23 -22.04
N SER A 39 -29.83 19.40 -23.30
CA SER A 39 -30.56 18.36 -24.03
C SER A 39 -29.60 17.24 -24.44
N LEU A 40 -28.43 17.60 -24.89
CA LEU A 40 -27.39 16.65 -25.31
C LEU A 40 -26.79 15.90 -24.09
N LEU A 41 -26.59 16.59 -22.97
CA LEU A 41 -26.20 15.98 -21.70
C LEU A 41 -27.13 14.85 -21.29
N ARG A 42 -28.45 15.12 -21.33
CA ARG A 42 -29.47 14.11 -20.96
C ARG A 42 -29.40 12.88 -21.85
N TRP A 43 -29.15 13.06 -23.13
CA TRP A 43 -29.07 11.94 -24.07
C TRP A 43 -27.81 11.11 -23.89
N VAL A 44 -26.67 11.73 -23.68
CA VAL A 44 -25.41 11.03 -23.41
C VAL A 44 -25.49 10.24 -22.11
N LEU A 45 -26.13 10.81 -21.06
CA LEU A 45 -26.38 10.12 -19.79
C LEU A 45 -27.23 8.87 -19.98
N ASN A 46 -28.33 8.96 -20.74
CA ASN A 46 -29.19 7.81 -21.04
C ASN A 46 -28.41 6.74 -21.82
N THR A 47 -27.56 7.15 -22.78
CA THR A 47 -26.71 6.23 -23.54
C THR A 47 -25.73 5.49 -22.66
N ILE A 48 -25.07 6.18 -21.73
CA ILE A 48 -24.17 5.57 -20.74
C ILE A 48 -24.93 4.54 -19.92
N ALA A 49 -26.08 4.91 -19.34
CA ALA A 49 -26.90 4.02 -18.54
C ALA A 49 -27.34 2.77 -19.32
N ALA A 50 -27.78 2.95 -20.59
CA ALA A 50 -28.20 1.84 -21.44
C ALA A 50 -27.03 0.88 -21.79
N ILE A 51 -25.82 1.41 -22.04
CA ILE A 51 -24.62 0.59 -22.29
C ILE A 51 -24.24 -0.18 -21.02
N GLN A 52 -24.24 0.46 -19.86
CA GLN A 52 -23.92 -0.16 -18.57
C GLN A 52 -24.90 -1.30 -18.27
N GLU A 53 -26.22 -1.06 -18.39
CA GLU A 53 -27.23 -2.08 -18.12
C GLU A 53 -27.13 -3.28 -19.08
N ARG A 54 -26.97 -3.01 -20.38
CA ARG A 54 -26.88 -4.08 -21.37
C ARG A 54 -25.63 -4.95 -21.22
N CYS A 55 -24.49 -4.32 -20.88
CA CYS A 55 -23.22 -5.02 -20.79
C CYS A 55 -22.93 -5.51 -19.36
N LYS A 56 -23.78 -5.21 -18.40
CA LYS A 56 -23.54 -5.42 -16.96
C LYS A 56 -22.20 -4.82 -16.50
N PHE A 57 -21.87 -3.67 -17.08
CA PHE A 57 -20.59 -2.99 -16.94
C PHE A 57 -20.78 -1.66 -16.23
N TYR A 58 -20.67 -1.67 -14.91
CA TYR A 58 -20.94 -0.53 -14.03
C TYR A 58 -19.66 0.20 -13.59
N ASN A 59 -18.73 0.44 -14.53
CA ASN A 59 -17.48 1.16 -14.28
C ASN A 59 -17.64 2.64 -13.93
N TYR A 60 -18.82 3.19 -14.21
CA TYR A 60 -19.09 4.61 -14.03
C TYR A 60 -20.42 4.78 -13.31
N THR A 61 -20.38 5.25 -12.08
CA THR A 61 -21.58 5.67 -11.32
C THR A 61 -21.78 7.17 -11.48
N LEU A 62 -22.91 7.52 -12.06
CA LEU A 62 -23.43 8.87 -12.01
C LEU A 62 -24.29 8.94 -10.75
N THR A 63 -23.83 9.63 -9.71
CA THR A 63 -24.61 9.82 -8.50
C THR A 63 -25.84 10.71 -8.77
N GLU A 64 -26.91 10.54 -7.98
CA GLU A 64 -28.21 11.22 -8.08
C GLU A 64 -28.16 12.78 -8.10
N ALA A 65 -26.98 13.37 -7.90
CA ALA A 65 -26.75 14.81 -7.91
C ALA A 65 -26.97 15.51 -9.27
N ILE A 66 -27.30 14.79 -10.33
CA ILE A 66 -27.58 15.34 -11.69
C ILE A 66 -29.01 15.87 -11.81
N LEU A 67 -29.86 15.71 -10.80
CA LEU A 67 -31.23 16.23 -10.78
C LEU A 67 -31.33 17.63 -10.15
N VAL A 68 -30.32 18.47 -10.24
CA VAL A 68 -30.33 19.85 -9.72
C VAL A 68 -30.83 20.83 -10.79
N PRO A 69 -31.71 21.80 -10.42
CA PRO A 69 -32.28 22.77 -11.36
C PRO A 69 -31.21 23.66 -11.99
N GLU A 70 -31.48 24.11 -13.18
CA GLU A 70 -30.72 24.78 -14.25
C GLU A 70 -29.62 25.81 -13.90
N THR A 71 -29.28 26.12 -12.65
CA THR A 71 -28.37 27.23 -12.33
C THR A 71 -27.01 26.89 -11.77
N GLN A 72 -26.75 25.64 -11.39
CA GLN A 72 -25.40 25.23 -10.93
C GLN A 72 -25.16 23.73 -11.17
N LEU A 73 -24.82 23.32 -12.37
CA LEU A 73 -24.29 21.98 -12.64
C LEU A 73 -22.86 21.87 -12.10
N LYS A 74 -22.70 21.56 -10.82
CA LYS A 74 -21.49 20.91 -10.33
C LYS A 74 -21.64 19.43 -10.70
N ILE A 75 -21.06 19.02 -11.83
CA ILE A 75 -20.92 17.61 -12.17
C ILE A 75 -20.04 16.99 -11.09
N PRO A 76 -20.54 16.01 -10.29
CA PRO A 76 -19.69 15.33 -9.32
C PRO A 76 -18.57 14.62 -10.07
N PRO A 77 -17.39 14.48 -9.48
CA PRO A 77 -16.30 13.73 -10.11
C PRO A 77 -16.79 12.32 -10.45
N ILE A 78 -16.61 11.92 -11.71
CA ILE A 78 -16.89 10.54 -12.14
C ILE A 78 -15.97 9.63 -11.35
N GLN A 79 -16.55 8.81 -10.50
CA GLN A 79 -15.81 7.86 -9.71
C GLN A 79 -15.55 6.64 -10.59
N LEU A 80 -14.29 6.45 -11.00
CA LEU A 80 -13.87 5.24 -11.70
C LEU A 80 -14.07 4.05 -10.76
N ILE A 81 -14.96 3.14 -11.14
CA ILE A 81 -15.13 1.87 -10.43
C ILE A 81 -14.19 0.85 -11.07
N PHE A 82 -13.38 0.20 -10.26
CA PHE A 82 -12.52 -0.89 -10.71
C PHE A 82 -13.39 -2.11 -11.08
N THR A 83 -13.37 -2.50 -12.35
CA THR A 83 -14.02 -3.73 -12.83
C THR A 83 -13.01 -4.78 -13.26
N SER A 84 -11.73 -4.43 -13.35
CA SER A 84 -10.71 -5.44 -13.59
C SER A 84 -10.40 -6.16 -12.28
N LEU A 85 -10.51 -7.48 -12.32
CA LEU A 85 -10.02 -8.34 -11.24
C LEU A 85 -8.52 -8.09 -11.04
N MET A 86 -8.13 -7.68 -9.82
CA MET A 86 -6.74 -7.43 -9.48
C MET A 86 -6.37 -8.22 -8.22
N HIS A 87 -5.20 -8.87 -8.25
CA HIS A 87 -4.66 -9.61 -7.13
C HIS A 87 -3.34 -9.00 -6.64
N ILE A 88 -3.30 -8.61 -5.38
CA ILE A 88 -2.09 -8.10 -4.73
C ILE A 88 -1.72 -9.04 -3.59
N LEU A 89 -0.48 -9.54 -3.62
CA LEU A 89 0.07 -10.33 -2.53
C LEU A 89 0.72 -9.40 -1.50
N HIS A 90 0.30 -9.49 -0.24
CA HIS A 90 0.83 -8.68 0.86
C HIS A 90 1.52 -9.55 1.89
N LEU A 91 2.84 -9.44 1.96
CA LEU A 91 3.72 -10.12 2.91
C LEU A 91 4.34 -9.10 3.86
N SER A 92 4.60 -9.48 5.09
CA SER A 92 5.32 -8.70 6.09
C SER A 92 6.15 -9.59 7.00
N ASP A 93 7.14 -9.04 7.67
CA ASP A 93 7.90 -9.72 8.71
C ASP A 93 8.45 -11.08 8.20
N LEU A 94 9.21 -11.01 7.09
CA LEU A 94 9.76 -12.19 6.43
C LEU A 94 10.98 -12.73 7.16
N HIS A 95 11.82 -11.86 7.69
CA HIS A 95 13.01 -12.18 8.49
C HIS A 95 13.92 -13.24 7.84
N PHE A 96 14.21 -13.07 6.55
CA PHE A 96 15.08 -14.00 5.85
C PHE A 96 16.43 -14.12 6.57
N GLY A 97 16.88 -15.38 6.71
CA GLY A 97 18.17 -15.70 7.30
C GLY A 97 19.09 -16.47 6.33
N THR A 98 18.52 -17.37 5.52
CA THR A 98 19.30 -18.27 4.66
C THR A 98 18.69 -18.47 3.28
N LEU A 99 19.54 -18.85 2.31
CA LEU A 99 19.10 -19.22 0.96
C LEU A 99 18.17 -20.44 0.94
N ASP A 100 18.37 -21.40 1.85
CA ASP A 100 17.52 -22.57 1.93
C ASP A 100 16.08 -22.20 2.34
N GLN A 101 15.94 -21.26 3.28
CA GLN A 101 14.62 -20.70 3.63
C GLN A 101 13.98 -20.02 2.43
N ALA A 102 14.73 -19.21 1.69
CA ALA A 102 14.24 -18.51 0.52
C ALA A 102 13.69 -19.48 -0.53
N ASN A 103 14.44 -20.52 -0.86
CA ASN A 103 14.05 -21.56 -1.83
C ASN A 103 12.82 -22.35 -1.36
N LEU A 104 12.78 -22.75 -0.10
CA LEU A 104 11.66 -23.52 0.45
C LEU A 104 10.38 -22.68 0.49
N TRP A 105 10.47 -21.45 0.99
CA TRP A 105 9.29 -20.60 1.22
C TRP A 105 8.71 -20.06 -0.08
N SER A 106 9.52 -19.76 -1.11
CA SER A 106 9.03 -19.37 -2.42
C SER A 106 8.23 -20.50 -3.07
N ASN A 107 8.76 -21.74 -3.04
CA ASN A 107 8.06 -22.92 -3.57
C ASN A 107 6.76 -23.21 -2.83
N GLN A 108 6.74 -23.11 -1.50
CA GLN A 108 5.54 -23.34 -0.69
C GLN A 108 4.47 -22.26 -0.95
N LEU A 109 4.88 -21.00 -1.10
CA LEU A 109 3.97 -19.90 -1.41
C LEU A 109 3.39 -20.02 -2.81
N ALA A 110 4.23 -20.31 -3.81
CA ALA A 110 3.79 -20.51 -5.19
C ALA A 110 2.82 -21.69 -5.30
N ALA A 111 3.11 -22.80 -4.60
CA ALA A 111 2.22 -23.97 -4.55
C ALA A 111 0.85 -23.64 -3.94
N ASP A 112 0.82 -22.86 -2.85
CA ASP A 112 -0.43 -22.44 -2.22
C ASP A 112 -1.27 -21.53 -3.12
N LEU A 113 -0.63 -20.53 -3.74
CA LEU A 113 -1.30 -19.60 -4.65
C LEU A 113 -1.86 -20.33 -5.87
N TYR A 114 -1.08 -21.23 -6.46
CA TYR A 114 -1.46 -21.94 -7.69
C TYR A 114 -2.47 -23.06 -7.43
N ASN A 115 -2.22 -23.96 -6.46
CA ASN A 115 -3.02 -25.17 -6.27
C ASN A 115 -4.25 -24.93 -5.39
N ASP A 116 -4.13 -24.15 -4.31
CA ASP A 116 -5.20 -23.98 -3.32
C ASP A 116 -6.09 -22.79 -3.62
N ILE A 117 -5.49 -21.66 -4.07
CA ILE A 117 -6.21 -20.42 -4.33
C ILE A 117 -6.53 -20.26 -5.82
N ASN A 118 -5.86 -21.04 -6.70
CA ASN A 118 -6.01 -20.99 -8.16
C ASN A 118 -5.66 -19.62 -8.77
N ILE A 119 -4.56 -19.03 -8.27
CA ILE A 119 -3.99 -17.79 -8.77
C ILE A 119 -2.76 -18.09 -9.61
N SER A 120 -2.80 -17.71 -10.88
CA SER A 120 -1.68 -17.83 -11.83
C SER A 120 -1.05 -16.49 -12.21
N HIS A 121 -1.61 -15.37 -11.72
CA HIS A 121 -1.14 -14.02 -11.99
C HIS A 121 -1.31 -13.12 -10.77
N LEU A 122 -0.31 -12.30 -10.51
CA LEU A 122 -0.34 -11.22 -9.52
C LEU A 122 -0.14 -9.88 -10.23
N ASP A 123 -0.91 -8.88 -9.84
CA ASP A 123 -0.75 -7.51 -10.32
C ASP A 123 0.31 -6.75 -9.53
N ALA A 124 0.47 -7.08 -8.24
CA ALA A 124 1.54 -6.55 -7.41
C ALA A 124 1.91 -7.49 -6.25
N LEU A 125 3.14 -7.31 -5.76
CA LEU A 125 3.66 -7.90 -4.53
C LEU A 125 4.11 -6.77 -3.60
N ILE A 126 3.61 -6.75 -2.37
CA ILE A 126 3.96 -5.76 -1.35
C ILE A 126 4.68 -6.46 -0.20
N LEU A 127 5.92 -6.01 0.08
CA LEU A 127 6.67 -6.37 1.27
C LEU A 127 6.66 -5.18 2.23
N SER A 128 5.86 -5.26 3.28
CA SER A 128 5.63 -4.15 4.20
C SER A 128 6.59 -4.11 5.39
N GLY A 129 7.86 -4.45 5.15
CA GLY A 129 8.98 -4.30 6.09
C GLY A 129 9.39 -5.60 6.79
N ASP A 130 10.50 -5.51 7.51
CA ASP A 130 11.20 -6.59 8.19
C ASP A 130 11.50 -7.77 7.23
N ILE A 131 12.10 -7.40 6.09
CA ILE A 131 12.51 -8.33 5.04
C ILE A 131 13.71 -9.14 5.52
N ALA A 132 14.73 -8.48 6.05
CA ALA A 132 15.87 -9.09 6.72
C ALA A 132 15.61 -9.27 8.22
N ASN A 133 16.48 -10.01 8.93
CA ASN A 133 16.42 -10.16 10.38
C ASN A 133 17.42 -9.23 11.10
N TYR A 134 18.57 -8.97 10.53
CA TYR A 134 19.63 -8.09 11.08
C TYR A 134 20.21 -7.12 10.06
N SER A 135 19.56 -6.96 8.92
CA SER A 135 20.02 -6.10 7.81
C SER A 135 21.44 -6.44 7.36
N THR A 136 21.68 -7.70 7.03
CA THR A 136 22.98 -8.18 6.48
C THR A 136 22.86 -8.47 4.98
N ASP A 137 24.01 -8.43 4.27
CA ASP A 137 24.06 -8.73 2.83
C ASP A 137 23.57 -10.14 2.50
N ASP A 138 23.86 -11.14 3.37
CA ASP A 138 23.47 -12.52 3.11
C ASP A 138 21.97 -12.74 3.29
N GLU A 139 21.36 -12.06 4.25
CA GLU A 139 19.90 -12.04 4.40
C GLU A 139 19.20 -11.40 3.19
N TYR A 140 19.74 -10.32 2.66
CA TYR A 140 19.21 -9.70 1.44
C TYR A 140 19.47 -10.49 0.16
N LYS A 141 20.56 -11.26 0.10
CA LYS A 141 20.74 -12.27 -0.99
C LYS A 141 19.65 -13.35 -0.92
N ALA A 142 19.31 -13.81 0.28
CA ALA A 142 18.21 -14.76 0.47
C ALA A 142 16.86 -14.14 0.06
N ALA A 143 16.58 -12.90 0.44
CA ALA A 143 15.38 -12.17 0.02
C ALA A 143 15.30 -11.99 -1.51
N ALA A 144 16.41 -11.64 -2.16
CA ALA A 144 16.48 -11.54 -3.61
C ALA A 144 16.22 -12.89 -4.29
N GLN A 145 16.82 -13.99 -3.78
CA GLN A 145 16.58 -15.32 -4.28
C GLN A 145 15.10 -15.76 -4.14
N PHE A 146 14.47 -15.44 -3.02
CA PHE A 146 13.03 -15.68 -2.84
C PHE A 146 12.19 -14.97 -3.91
N LEU A 147 12.47 -13.69 -4.17
CA LEU A 147 11.77 -12.93 -5.20
C LEU A 147 12.03 -13.47 -6.61
N ASP A 148 13.27 -13.84 -6.92
CA ASP A 148 13.63 -14.41 -8.21
C ASP A 148 12.94 -15.75 -8.46
N ASN A 149 12.87 -16.62 -7.43
CA ASN A 149 12.15 -17.88 -7.53
C ASN A 149 10.64 -17.64 -7.72
N LEU A 150 10.04 -16.76 -6.92
CA LEU A 150 8.60 -16.46 -7.01
C LEU A 150 8.23 -15.89 -8.38
N ARG A 151 9.09 -15.08 -8.98
CA ARG A 151 8.88 -14.51 -10.31
C ARG A 151 8.97 -15.52 -11.46
N GLN A 152 9.52 -16.72 -11.23
CA GLN A 152 9.51 -17.79 -12.21
C GLN A 152 8.10 -18.40 -12.34
N ASP A 153 7.38 -18.51 -11.23
CA ASP A 153 6.02 -19.06 -11.19
C ASP A 153 4.96 -17.99 -11.43
N LEU A 154 5.19 -16.80 -10.87
CA LEU A 154 4.29 -15.63 -10.91
C LEU A 154 5.06 -14.42 -11.44
N PRO A 155 5.13 -14.24 -12.78
CA PRO A 155 5.92 -13.16 -13.37
C PRO A 155 5.50 -11.78 -12.87
N LEU A 156 6.45 -11.04 -12.30
CA LEU A 156 6.30 -9.67 -11.82
C LEU A 156 7.45 -8.81 -12.35
N ASN A 157 7.10 -7.65 -12.88
CA ASN A 157 8.07 -6.62 -13.24
C ASN A 157 8.57 -5.90 -11.97
N PRO A 158 9.74 -5.25 -12.02
CA PRO A 158 10.25 -4.49 -10.89
C PRO A 158 9.25 -3.47 -10.31
N GLU A 159 8.46 -2.82 -11.14
CA GLU A 159 7.46 -1.82 -10.76
C GLU A 159 6.32 -2.42 -9.92
N GLN A 160 6.01 -3.71 -10.13
CA GLN A 160 4.96 -4.44 -9.43
C GLN A 160 5.41 -4.98 -8.05
N ILE A 161 6.71 -4.86 -7.71
CA ILE A 161 7.26 -5.28 -6.41
C ILE A 161 7.48 -4.06 -5.53
N ILE A 162 6.66 -3.87 -4.52
CA ILE A 162 6.72 -2.73 -3.60
C ILE A 162 7.47 -3.15 -2.34
N LEU A 163 8.48 -2.37 -1.97
CA LEU A 163 9.37 -2.65 -0.86
C LEU A 163 9.42 -1.44 0.08
N VAL A 164 9.10 -1.63 1.33
CA VAL A 164 9.32 -0.63 2.39
C VAL A 164 10.17 -1.22 3.50
N PRO A 165 11.04 -0.44 4.16
CA PRO A 165 11.83 -0.97 5.26
C PRO A 165 11.04 -1.04 6.57
N GLY A 166 11.34 -2.06 7.39
CA GLY A 166 10.95 -2.14 8.78
C GLY A 166 12.12 -1.87 9.74
N ASN A 167 11.94 -2.15 11.01
CA ASN A 167 13.00 -1.92 12.01
C ASN A 167 14.11 -2.96 11.96
N HIS A 168 13.88 -4.15 11.42
CA HIS A 168 14.91 -5.16 11.18
C HIS A 168 15.68 -4.90 9.88
N ASP A 169 15.20 -4.02 8.98
CA ASP A 169 15.90 -3.61 7.77
C ASP A 169 16.91 -2.48 8.00
N LEU A 170 16.95 -1.90 9.20
CA LEU A 170 18.03 -1.00 9.60
C LEU A 170 19.15 -1.79 10.30
N ASN A 171 20.40 -1.47 9.97
CA ASN A 171 21.57 -2.11 10.56
C ASN A 171 21.94 -1.45 11.89
N TRP A 172 21.62 -2.11 13.02
CA TRP A 172 21.87 -1.63 14.37
C TRP A 172 23.36 -1.41 14.69
N LYS A 173 24.25 -2.19 14.05
CA LYS A 173 25.70 -2.03 14.22
C LYS A 173 26.20 -0.75 13.57
N LEU A 174 25.71 -0.42 12.37
CA LEU A 174 26.02 0.83 11.68
C LEU A 174 25.45 2.02 12.46
N ALA A 175 24.20 1.92 12.92
CA ALA A 175 23.60 2.96 13.77
C ALA A 175 24.44 3.23 15.02
N LYS A 176 24.90 2.17 15.71
CA LYS A 176 25.77 2.32 16.90
C LYS A 176 27.10 2.98 16.60
N LYS A 177 27.74 2.62 15.48
CA LYS A 177 29.01 3.21 15.06
C LYS A 177 28.96 4.72 14.79
N ALA A 178 27.79 5.21 14.42
CA ALA A 178 27.58 6.61 14.10
C ALA A 178 27.61 7.53 15.34
N TYR A 179 27.47 7.00 16.54
CA TYR A 179 27.64 7.79 17.78
C TYR A 179 29.10 7.84 18.15
N LYS A 180 29.69 9.05 18.17
CA LYS A 180 31.10 9.30 18.46
C LYS A 180 31.21 9.82 19.90
N PRO A 181 32.00 9.18 20.76
CA PRO A 181 32.19 9.66 22.11
C PRO A 181 32.93 10.99 22.14
N VAL A 182 32.42 11.96 22.88
CA VAL A 182 32.99 13.29 23.07
C VAL A 182 32.88 13.66 24.56
N TYR A 183 33.90 14.28 25.13
CA TYR A 183 33.74 14.83 26.47
C TYR A 183 32.72 15.96 26.44
N ARG A 184 31.81 15.97 27.39
CA ARG A 184 30.71 16.96 27.45
C ARG A 184 31.25 18.40 27.50
N GLU A 185 32.39 18.63 28.22
CA GLU A 185 33.04 19.92 28.34
C GLU A 185 33.69 20.42 27.02
N ASP A 186 34.04 19.48 26.14
CA ASP A 186 34.67 19.78 24.85
C ASP A 186 33.63 19.94 23.71
N TYR A 187 32.36 19.64 23.99
CA TYR A 187 31.29 19.74 22.98
C TYR A 187 30.66 21.14 22.99
N ASP A 188 30.91 21.91 21.98
CA ASP A 188 30.40 23.27 21.76
C ASP A 188 29.10 23.33 20.93
N GLY A 189 28.61 22.18 20.44
CA GLY A 189 27.40 22.08 19.65
C GLY A 189 26.12 22.09 20.52
N GLN A 190 24.97 22.25 19.85
CA GLN A 190 23.67 22.16 20.52
C GLN A 190 23.29 20.69 20.77
N LEU A 191 22.92 20.36 21.99
CA LEU A 191 22.37 19.05 22.36
C LEU A 191 20.92 18.95 21.91
N ILE A 192 20.70 18.33 20.73
CA ILE A 192 19.38 18.10 20.16
C ILE A 192 18.94 16.68 20.52
N ASP A 193 17.74 16.54 21.06
CA ASP A 193 17.17 15.23 21.39
C ASP A 193 17.16 14.31 20.16
N GLY A 194 17.61 13.08 20.35
CA GLY A 194 17.78 12.10 19.27
C GLY A 194 19.10 12.21 18.49
N HIS A 195 19.89 13.28 18.68
CA HIS A 195 21.20 13.45 18.01
C HIS A 195 22.38 13.19 18.95
N TYR A 196 22.13 12.89 20.21
CA TYR A 196 23.15 12.48 21.16
C TYR A 196 22.58 11.46 22.16
N ILE A 197 23.48 10.76 22.80
CA ILE A 197 23.18 9.83 23.90
C ILE A 197 24.08 10.12 25.10
N GLU A 198 23.60 9.86 26.29
CA GLU A 198 24.38 9.93 27.53
C GLU A 198 25.14 8.61 27.71
N GLU A 199 26.46 8.62 27.57
CA GLU A 199 27.29 7.44 27.82
C GLU A 199 27.74 7.39 29.30
N SER A 200 28.09 8.56 29.88
CA SER A 200 28.42 8.76 31.27
C SER A 200 28.18 10.20 31.70
N ALA A 201 28.45 10.53 32.97
CA ALA A 201 28.32 11.90 33.47
C ALA A 201 29.20 12.92 32.71
N SER A 202 30.34 12.49 32.17
CA SER A 202 31.32 13.35 31.49
C SER A 202 31.46 13.07 29.98
N VAL A 203 30.80 12.01 29.45
CA VAL A 203 30.93 11.61 28.04
C VAL A 203 29.56 11.47 27.41
N ILE A 204 29.39 12.09 26.24
CA ILE A 204 28.23 11.95 25.39
C ILE A 204 28.62 11.28 24.07
N GLY A 205 27.76 10.46 23.52
CA GLY A 205 27.88 9.96 22.16
C GLY A 205 27.15 10.94 21.22
N VAL A 206 27.87 11.67 20.39
CA VAL A 206 27.28 12.61 19.41
C VAL A 206 27.11 11.90 18.08
N ARG A 207 25.92 12.01 17.50
CA ARG A 207 25.56 11.33 16.26
C ARG A 207 26.18 12.01 15.04
N ASP A 208 27.00 11.27 14.30
CA ASP A 208 27.44 11.65 12.95
C ASP A 208 26.32 11.32 11.95
N GLU A 209 25.64 12.34 11.45
CA GLU A 209 24.49 12.17 10.57
C GLU A 209 24.82 11.47 9.25
N THR A 210 26.00 11.66 8.70
CA THR A 210 26.43 11.02 7.46
C THR A 210 26.59 9.51 7.65
N GLU A 211 27.26 9.10 8.72
CA GLU A 211 27.39 7.69 9.06
C GLU A 211 26.07 7.08 9.53
N TYR A 212 25.26 7.85 10.26
CA TYR A 212 23.97 7.36 10.78
C TYR A 212 22.97 7.02 9.69
N LYS A 213 22.89 7.78 8.62
CA LYS A 213 22.06 7.48 7.46
C LYS A 213 22.43 6.15 6.80
N GLN A 214 23.68 5.71 6.90
CA GLN A 214 24.16 4.45 6.34
C GLN A 214 23.54 3.20 7.00
N ARG A 215 22.79 3.33 8.10
CA ARG A 215 22.12 2.19 8.72
C ARG A 215 21.10 1.51 7.79
N PHE A 216 20.62 2.19 6.75
CA PHE A 216 19.77 1.62 5.70
C PHE A 216 20.55 1.24 4.42
N ALA A 217 21.89 1.30 4.41
CA ALA A 217 22.69 1.08 3.20
C ALA A 217 22.49 -0.34 2.62
N HIS A 218 22.40 -1.37 3.48
CA HIS A 218 22.16 -2.75 3.03
C HIS A 218 20.77 -2.91 2.40
N PHE A 219 19.73 -2.34 3.02
CA PHE A 219 18.39 -2.28 2.42
C PHE A 219 18.40 -1.50 1.09
N SER A 220 19.08 -0.36 1.03
CA SER A 220 19.22 0.43 -0.19
C SER A 220 19.89 -0.34 -1.33
N SER A 221 20.93 -1.13 -1.00
CA SER A 221 21.61 -2.02 -1.94
C SER A 221 20.69 -3.14 -2.43
N PHE A 222 19.96 -3.80 -1.54
CA PHE A 222 18.95 -4.80 -1.89
C PHE A 222 17.84 -4.20 -2.76
N TYR A 223 17.30 -3.05 -2.37
CA TYR A 223 16.28 -2.33 -3.14
C TYR A 223 16.77 -2.06 -4.58
N LYS A 224 18.04 -1.68 -4.73
CA LYS A 224 18.66 -1.46 -6.04
C LYS A 224 18.69 -2.73 -6.90
N THR A 225 18.90 -3.91 -6.33
CA THR A 225 18.92 -5.16 -7.10
C THR A 225 17.55 -5.47 -7.72
N ILE A 226 16.47 -5.04 -7.08
CA ILE A 226 15.09 -5.26 -7.54
C ILE A 226 14.61 -4.10 -8.42
N LYS A 227 14.80 -2.86 -7.97
CA LYS A 227 14.23 -1.64 -8.58
C LYS A 227 15.19 -0.92 -9.54
N GLN A 228 16.45 -1.39 -9.66
CA GLN A 228 17.53 -0.80 -10.45
C GLN A 228 18.04 0.57 -9.94
N ASN A 229 17.33 1.24 -9.07
CA ASN A 229 17.70 2.48 -8.40
C ASN A 229 17.82 2.24 -6.89
N PRO A 230 18.84 2.86 -6.21
CA PRO A 230 18.99 2.66 -4.77
C PRO A 230 17.82 3.32 -3.99
N TYR A 231 17.47 2.74 -2.85
CA TYR A 231 16.58 3.40 -1.89
C TYR A 231 17.29 4.62 -1.30
N PRO A 232 16.62 5.79 -1.23
CA PRO A 232 17.24 7.01 -0.75
C PRO A 232 17.59 6.93 0.75
N LEU A 233 18.77 7.48 1.11
CA LEU A 233 19.21 7.54 2.50
C LEU A 233 18.87 8.89 3.17
N GLU A 234 18.60 9.93 2.38
CA GLU A 234 18.17 11.23 2.88
C GLU A 234 16.73 11.12 3.40
N TYR A 235 16.47 11.62 4.62
CA TYR A 235 15.23 11.40 5.34
C TYR A 235 13.98 11.92 4.61
N ASP A 236 14.10 13.10 3.99
CA ASP A 236 13.02 13.74 3.22
C ASP A 236 12.74 13.08 1.86
N GLN A 237 13.57 12.11 1.47
CA GLN A 237 13.43 11.32 0.24
C GLN A 237 13.03 9.85 0.52
N GLN A 238 12.89 9.44 1.79
CA GLN A 238 12.59 8.05 2.16
C GLN A 238 11.11 7.71 1.92
N TYR A 239 10.70 7.82 0.67
CA TYR A 239 9.41 7.36 0.16
C TYR A 239 9.60 6.76 -1.24
N THR A 240 8.64 5.94 -1.66
CA THR A 240 8.55 5.38 -3.01
C THR A 240 7.18 5.65 -3.60
N LEU A 241 7.12 5.82 -4.92
CA LEU A 241 5.88 5.94 -5.68
C LEU A 241 5.89 4.89 -6.79
N ASP A 242 5.11 3.84 -6.62
CA ASP A 242 4.96 2.76 -7.58
C ASP A 242 3.61 2.93 -8.29
N HIS A 243 3.66 3.28 -9.58
CA HIS A 243 2.49 3.50 -10.41
C HIS A 243 2.26 2.30 -11.34
N LEU A 244 1.09 1.71 -11.25
CA LEU A 244 0.65 0.60 -12.09
C LEU A 244 -0.51 1.09 -12.97
N PRO A 245 -0.22 1.65 -14.15
CA PRO A 245 -1.22 2.35 -14.97
C PRO A 245 -2.31 1.42 -15.51
N GLU A 246 -1.99 0.17 -15.82
CA GLU A 246 -2.97 -0.81 -16.31
C GLU A 246 -4.01 -1.17 -15.24
N GLN A 247 -3.61 -1.16 -13.96
CA GLN A 247 -4.46 -1.41 -12.81
C GLN A 247 -5.09 -0.12 -12.24
N ASN A 248 -4.73 1.04 -12.79
CA ASN A 248 -5.10 2.35 -12.27
C ASN A 248 -4.79 2.49 -10.76
N LEU A 249 -3.61 2.03 -10.37
CA LEU A 249 -3.16 1.91 -8.97
C LEU A 249 -1.90 2.73 -8.74
N LEU A 250 -1.88 3.49 -7.65
CA LEU A 250 -0.70 4.17 -7.13
C LEU A 250 -0.43 3.70 -5.70
N ILE A 251 0.79 3.21 -5.46
CA ILE A 251 1.22 2.77 -4.14
C ILE A 251 2.32 3.72 -3.64
N LEU A 252 2.10 4.30 -2.46
CA LEU A 252 3.06 5.13 -1.73
C LEU A 252 3.70 4.30 -0.62
N GLY A 253 4.98 3.98 -0.76
CA GLY A 253 5.78 3.39 0.32
C GLY A 253 6.42 4.47 1.19
N LEU A 254 6.34 4.33 2.52
CA LEU A 254 6.90 5.24 3.52
C LEU A 254 7.79 4.50 4.50
N ASN A 255 8.90 5.10 4.90
CA ASN A 255 9.75 4.55 5.95
C ASN A 255 9.24 5.00 7.33
N SER A 256 8.71 4.06 8.11
CA SER A 256 8.29 4.31 9.49
C SER A 256 9.38 4.03 10.53
N ALA A 257 10.55 3.52 10.10
CA ALA A 257 11.69 3.21 10.96
C ALA A 257 12.81 4.28 10.90
N TRP A 258 12.56 5.42 10.22
CA TRP A 258 13.59 6.43 9.92
C TRP A 258 14.22 7.08 11.16
N GLU A 259 13.54 7.07 12.30
CA GLU A 259 14.02 7.62 13.58
C GLU A 259 14.48 6.55 14.59
N LEU A 260 14.37 5.28 14.21
CA LEU A 260 14.72 4.18 15.08
C LEU A 260 16.22 3.88 15.10
N ASP A 261 16.69 3.50 16.28
CA ASP A 261 17.99 2.87 16.48
C ASP A 261 18.03 2.09 17.82
N HIS A 262 19.19 1.59 18.19
CA HIS A 262 19.39 0.79 19.40
C HIS A 262 19.12 1.55 20.73
N HIS A 263 19.12 2.89 20.71
CA HIS A 263 18.73 3.74 21.85
C HIS A 263 17.25 4.16 21.76
N TYR A 264 16.78 4.45 20.56
CA TYR A 264 15.46 5.03 20.29
C TYR A 264 14.52 4.03 19.61
N LYS A 265 14.24 2.91 20.31
CA LYS A 265 13.41 1.80 19.80
C LYS A 265 11.92 2.13 19.68
N THR A 266 11.47 3.23 20.28
CA THR A 266 10.04 3.58 20.36
C THR A 266 9.65 4.80 19.53
N ARG A 267 10.55 5.27 18.64
CA ARG A 267 10.35 6.44 17.79
C ARG A 267 9.87 6.10 16.40
N ALA A 268 9.00 5.09 16.27
CA ALA A 268 8.35 4.84 14.98
C ALA A 268 7.52 6.07 14.58
N SER A 269 7.75 6.58 13.37
CA SER A 269 7.12 7.81 12.88
C SER A 269 7.22 7.90 11.35
N ILE A 270 6.41 8.76 10.74
CA ILE A 270 6.55 9.10 9.33
C ILE A 270 7.24 10.46 9.22
N ASN A 271 8.33 10.53 8.44
CA ASN A 271 9.02 11.79 8.19
C ASN A 271 8.10 12.77 7.45
N THR A 272 7.83 13.91 8.07
CA THR A 272 6.87 14.90 7.55
C THR A 272 7.31 15.52 6.23
N ASN A 273 8.62 15.69 6.01
CA ASN A 273 9.15 16.23 4.76
C ASN A 273 9.07 15.20 3.64
N ALA A 274 9.38 13.92 3.92
CA ALA A 274 9.21 12.84 2.96
C ALA A 274 7.75 12.72 2.50
N LEU A 275 6.80 12.74 3.44
CA LEU A 275 5.38 12.73 3.12
C LEU A 275 4.98 13.95 2.28
N SER A 276 5.38 15.16 2.69
CA SER A 276 5.08 16.41 1.97
C SER A 276 5.61 16.38 0.53
N ASN A 277 6.84 15.88 0.33
CA ASN A 277 7.45 15.73 -0.98
C ASN A 277 6.69 14.73 -1.85
N ALA A 278 6.33 13.57 -1.29
CA ALA A 278 5.53 12.54 -1.96
C ALA A 278 4.16 13.08 -2.39
N LEU A 279 3.41 13.69 -1.47
CA LEU A 279 2.08 14.24 -1.75
C LEU A 279 2.13 15.40 -2.76
N THR A 280 3.21 16.18 -2.76
CA THR A 280 3.41 17.23 -3.76
C THR A 280 3.65 16.64 -5.14
N GLN A 281 4.45 15.58 -5.25
CA GLN A 281 4.68 14.87 -6.50
C GLN A 281 3.38 14.24 -7.02
N ILE A 282 2.60 13.58 -6.14
CA ILE A 282 1.31 12.98 -6.48
C ILE A 282 0.35 14.04 -7.02
N ARG A 283 0.22 15.18 -6.34
CA ARG A 283 -0.70 16.26 -6.74
C ARG A 283 -0.33 16.89 -8.09
N ARG A 284 0.96 16.95 -8.42
CA ARG A 284 1.48 17.54 -9.65
C ARG A 284 1.39 16.62 -10.87
N ASN A 285 1.26 15.31 -10.67
CA ASN A 285 1.17 14.35 -11.76
C ASN A 285 -0.30 14.02 -12.04
N LEU A 286 -0.76 14.36 -13.25
CA LEU A 286 -2.15 14.13 -13.67
C LEU A 286 -2.50 12.65 -13.81
N ASP A 287 -1.53 11.78 -14.12
CA ASP A 287 -1.74 10.35 -14.24
C ASP A 287 -2.17 9.71 -12.91
N TYR A 288 -1.80 10.33 -11.77
CA TYR A 288 -2.13 9.83 -10.43
C TYR A 288 -3.50 10.29 -9.93
N LYS A 289 -4.16 11.21 -10.65
CA LYS A 289 -5.39 11.86 -10.19
C LYS A 289 -6.50 10.85 -9.88
N ASN A 290 -6.71 9.89 -10.78
CA ASN A 290 -7.82 8.95 -10.74
C ASN A 290 -7.41 7.55 -10.25
N CYS A 291 -6.15 7.35 -9.84
CA CYS A 291 -5.71 6.08 -9.33
C CYS A 291 -6.35 5.76 -7.97
N LEU A 292 -6.61 4.47 -7.74
CA LEU A 292 -6.72 3.96 -6.38
C LEU A 292 -5.38 4.20 -5.68
N LYS A 293 -5.41 4.86 -4.51
CA LYS A 293 -4.20 5.19 -3.77
C LYS A 293 -4.11 4.36 -2.51
N ILE A 294 -3.01 3.63 -2.38
CA ILE A 294 -2.68 2.79 -1.23
C ILE A 294 -1.38 3.30 -0.63
N ALA A 295 -1.34 3.49 0.71
CA ALA A 295 -0.11 3.79 1.42
C ALA A 295 0.41 2.53 2.12
N VAL A 296 1.72 2.37 2.19
CA VAL A 296 2.38 1.20 2.82
C VAL A 296 3.50 1.69 3.72
N TRP A 297 3.53 1.22 4.95
CA TRP A 297 4.63 1.38 5.90
C TRP A 297 4.67 0.18 6.84
N HIS A 298 5.63 0.11 7.77
CA HIS A 298 5.81 -1.10 8.58
C HIS A 298 5.09 -1.05 9.93
N HIS A 299 5.28 0.01 10.73
CA HIS A 299 4.84 0.07 12.13
C HIS A 299 3.33 0.33 12.29
N PRO A 300 2.68 -0.22 13.33
CA PRO A 300 1.27 -0.02 13.61
C PRO A 300 0.98 1.40 14.14
N LEU A 301 -0.29 1.78 14.10
CA LEU A 301 -0.81 3.01 14.70
C LEU A 301 -1.29 2.78 16.14
N ASP A 302 -1.73 1.56 16.43
CA ASP A 302 -2.25 1.11 17.72
C ASP A 302 -1.61 -0.23 18.05
N SER A 303 -0.84 -0.26 19.07
CA SER A 303 -0.22 -1.45 19.64
C SER A 303 -0.24 -1.32 21.16
N ALA A 304 -0.34 -2.46 21.85
CA ALA A 304 -0.13 -2.50 23.29
C ALA A 304 1.34 -2.21 23.66
N TYR A 305 2.23 -2.27 22.68
CA TYR A 305 3.66 -2.01 22.81
C TYR A 305 3.98 -0.55 22.45
N SER A 306 5.14 -0.08 22.90
CA SER A 306 5.60 1.31 22.71
C SER A 306 6.16 1.61 21.29
N ASP A 307 6.27 0.60 20.44
CA ASP A 307 6.85 0.65 19.10
C ASP A 307 5.84 0.98 17.99
N ARG A 308 4.86 1.80 18.32
CA ARG A 308 3.82 2.29 17.42
C ARG A 308 4.06 3.73 16.97
N ILE A 309 3.47 4.12 15.86
CA ILE A 309 3.43 5.52 15.42
C ILE A 309 2.42 6.27 16.31
N THR A 310 2.93 7.23 17.08
CA THR A 310 2.10 8.03 18.01
C THR A 310 1.55 9.29 17.39
N ASP A 311 2.30 9.96 16.50
CA ASP A 311 1.80 11.10 15.72
C ASP A 311 1.06 10.60 14.49
N GLN A 312 -0.26 10.73 14.51
CA GLN A 312 -1.16 10.25 13.47
C GLN A 312 -1.69 11.37 12.55
N GLY A 313 -1.17 12.59 12.68
CA GLY A 313 -1.61 13.72 11.84
C GLY A 313 -1.40 13.50 10.33
N PHE A 314 -0.46 12.64 9.95
CA PHE A 314 -0.21 12.29 8.56
C PHE A 314 -1.37 11.51 7.89
N LEU A 315 -2.20 10.80 8.66
CA LEU A 315 -3.36 10.08 8.13
C LEU A 315 -4.37 11.03 7.49
N GLU A 316 -4.57 12.19 8.11
CA GLU A 316 -5.42 13.24 7.55
C GLU A 316 -4.91 13.70 6.19
N GLN A 317 -3.60 13.92 6.09
CA GLN A 317 -2.99 14.32 4.83
C GLN A 317 -3.16 13.25 3.75
N LEU A 318 -3.03 11.96 4.09
CA LEU A 318 -3.28 10.86 3.16
C LEU A 318 -4.75 10.85 2.70
N ALA A 319 -5.71 10.91 3.62
CA ALA A 319 -7.13 10.87 3.30
C ALA A 319 -7.57 12.07 2.42
N VAL A 320 -7.08 13.28 2.71
CA VAL A 320 -7.33 14.49 1.90
C VAL A 320 -6.75 14.36 0.48
N ASN A 321 -5.64 13.65 0.30
CA ASN A 321 -5.03 13.39 -1.01
C ASN A 321 -5.61 12.15 -1.72
N GLY A 322 -6.74 11.60 -1.21
CA GLY A 322 -7.51 10.55 -1.87
C GLY A 322 -7.01 9.14 -1.65
N PHE A 323 -6.16 8.91 -0.64
CA PHE A 323 -5.82 7.54 -0.22
C PHE A 323 -7.04 6.87 0.40
N ARG A 324 -7.24 5.59 0.09
CA ARG A 324 -8.36 4.78 0.58
C ARG A 324 -7.93 3.70 1.55
N LEU A 325 -6.71 3.20 1.38
CA LEU A 325 -6.18 2.07 2.11
C LEU A 325 -4.78 2.38 2.61
N PHE A 326 -4.42 1.78 3.74
CA PHE A 326 -3.04 1.65 4.14
C PHE A 326 -2.73 0.23 4.65
N LEU A 327 -1.52 -0.23 4.34
CA LEU A 327 -1.03 -1.55 4.67
C LEU A 327 0.17 -1.46 5.59
N HIS A 328 0.23 -2.36 6.58
CA HIS A 328 1.38 -2.46 7.48
C HIS A 328 1.57 -3.89 8.01
N GLY A 329 2.65 -4.10 8.79
CA GLY A 329 2.97 -5.36 9.46
C GLY A 329 3.32 -5.17 10.93
N HIS A 330 4.50 -5.63 11.33
CA HIS A 330 5.15 -5.46 12.63
C HIS A 330 4.52 -6.20 13.83
N ILE A 331 3.20 -6.28 13.92
CA ILE A 331 2.54 -6.88 15.09
C ILE A 331 2.46 -8.40 15.04
N HIS A 332 3.02 -9.02 14.02
CA HIS A 332 3.11 -10.47 13.81
C HIS A 332 1.75 -11.22 13.88
N LYS A 333 0.66 -10.51 13.62
CA LYS A 333 -0.69 -11.07 13.55
C LYS A 333 -1.52 -10.30 12.53
N ALA A 334 -2.28 -10.99 11.70
CA ALA A 334 -3.26 -10.33 10.87
C ALA A 334 -4.38 -9.75 11.75
N GLU A 335 -4.60 -8.47 11.64
CA GLU A 335 -5.69 -7.78 12.33
C GLU A 335 -6.69 -7.20 11.34
N THR A 336 -7.96 -7.37 11.67
CA THR A 336 -9.07 -6.74 10.99
C THR A 336 -9.74 -5.66 11.81
N SER A 337 -9.10 -5.08 12.79
CA SER A 337 -9.72 -3.90 13.33
C SER A 337 -9.86 -2.93 12.15
N LEU A 338 -11.09 -2.77 11.68
CA LEU A 338 -11.46 -1.78 10.69
C LEU A 338 -11.14 -0.42 11.30
N PHE A 339 -9.87 -0.02 11.18
CA PHE A 339 -9.50 1.34 11.50
C PHE A 339 -10.11 2.18 10.37
N ARG A 340 -11.27 2.68 10.64
CA ARG A 340 -11.92 3.61 9.75
C ARG A 340 -11.70 4.99 10.32
N TYR A 341 -10.83 5.76 9.67
CA TYR A 341 -10.68 7.15 9.97
C TYR A 341 -11.70 7.93 9.13
N ASP A 342 -12.79 8.32 9.78
CA ASP A 342 -13.83 9.16 9.16
C ASP A 342 -13.49 10.62 9.44
N MET A 343 -12.87 11.29 8.45
CA MET A 343 -12.21 12.57 8.63
C MET A 343 -13.08 13.79 8.33
N SER A 344 -14.28 13.59 7.81
CA SER A 344 -15.14 14.72 7.47
C SER A 344 -16.58 14.28 7.24
N SER A 345 -17.50 15.26 7.25
CA SER A 345 -18.86 15.13 6.75
C SER A 345 -18.96 14.53 5.33
N ASP A 346 -17.86 14.56 4.57
CA ASP A 346 -17.79 14.07 3.19
C ASP A 346 -17.41 12.58 3.12
N GLY A 347 -17.28 11.90 4.26
CA GLY A 347 -17.08 10.44 4.33
C GLY A 347 -15.73 9.96 3.79
N ARG A 348 -14.66 10.77 3.85
CA ARG A 348 -13.31 10.31 3.54
C ARG A 348 -12.89 9.23 4.51
N LYS A 349 -12.58 8.04 4.00
CA LYS A 349 -12.26 6.86 4.80
C LYS A 349 -10.87 6.36 4.42
N LEU A 350 -10.13 5.94 5.42
CA LEU A 350 -8.85 5.27 5.27
C LEU A 350 -8.91 3.94 6.02
N ASP A 351 -9.02 2.85 5.27
CA ASP A 351 -9.16 1.50 5.83
C ASP A 351 -7.77 0.87 6.01
N ARG A 352 -7.57 0.16 7.13
CA ARG A 352 -6.32 -0.50 7.50
C ARG A 352 -6.32 -1.97 7.11
N ILE A 353 -5.19 -2.44 6.58
CA ILE A 353 -4.91 -3.85 6.35
C ILE A 353 -3.58 -4.20 7.01
N CYS A 354 -3.62 -5.07 8.00
CA CYS A 354 -2.42 -5.58 8.65
C CYS A 354 -2.11 -6.98 8.15
N ALA A 355 -0.87 -7.24 7.75
CA ALA A 355 -0.37 -8.58 7.53
C ALA A 355 0.16 -9.18 8.83
N GLY A 356 -0.01 -10.50 9.00
CA GLY A 356 0.74 -11.24 10.00
C GLY A 356 2.17 -11.51 9.54
N THR A 357 2.95 -12.16 10.38
CA THR A 357 4.33 -12.52 10.02
C THR A 357 4.39 -13.67 9.03
N PHE A 358 5.15 -13.51 7.96
CA PHE A 358 5.39 -14.57 6.99
C PHE A 358 6.46 -15.57 7.45
N GLY A 359 7.51 -15.10 8.13
CA GLY A 359 8.67 -15.93 8.44
C GLY A 359 9.45 -15.57 9.72
N ALA A 360 8.88 -14.81 10.66
CA ALA A 360 9.57 -14.44 11.88
C ALA A 360 10.08 -15.65 12.67
N PRO A 361 11.23 -15.53 13.36
CA PRO A 361 11.73 -16.57 14.26
C PRO A 361 10.71 -16.93 15.34
N VAL A 362 10.65 -18.20 15.74
CA VAL A 362 9.68 -18.71 16.73
C VAL A 362 9.63 -17.89 18.02
N ARG A 363 10.78 -17.34 18.45
CA ARG A 363 10.86 -16.48 19.66
C ARG A 363 10.08 -15.16 19.54
N GLU A 364 9.77 -14.73 18.31
CA GLU A 364 9.06 -13.48 18.02
C GLU A 364 7.59 -13.72 17.68
N TRP A 365 7.13 -14.97 17.72
CA TRP A 365 5.74 -15.28 17.47
C TRP A 365 4.84 -14.78 18.59
N VAL A 366 3.72 -14.19 18.20
CA VAL A 366 2.67 -13.86 19.15
C VAL A 366 1.96 -15.15 19.57
N PRO A 367 1.86 -15.47 20.88
CA PRO A 367 1.20 -16.68 21.33
C PRO A 367 -0.22 -16.79 20.79
N GLY A 368 -0.53 -17.95 20.19
CA GLY A 368 -1.84 -18.25 19.59
C GLY A 368 -2.04 -17.72 18.18
N TYR A 369 -1.03 -17.07 17.56
CA TYR A 369 -1.06 -16.64 16.18
C TYR A 369 -0.06 -17.45 15.35
N PRO A 370 -0.49 -18.08 14.24
CA PRO A 370 0.39 -18.76 13.30
C PRO A 370 1.13 -17.76 12.40
N LEU A 371 2.02 -18.26 11.57
CA LEU A 371 2.53 -17.50 10.43
C LEU A 371 1.40 -17.19 9.46
N GLN A 372 1.41 -16.01 8.84
CA GLN A 372 0.31 -15.54 8.00
C GLN A 372 0.79 -14.70 6.82
N TYR A 373 -0.01 -14.69 5.77
CA TYR A 373 0.06 -13.69 4.71
C TYR A 373 -1.34 -13.32 4.22
N ASN A 374 -1.46 -12.20 3.51
CA ASN A 374 -2.71 -11.77 2.91
C ASN A 374 -2.65 -11.81 1.38
N LEU A 375 -3.75 -12.24 0.76
CA LEU A 375 -4.05 -12.01 -0.64
C LEU A 375 -5.20 -11.01 -0.75
N LEU A 376 -4.97 -9.90 -1.41
CA LEU A 376 -5.93 -8.83 -1.63
C LEU A 376 -6.53 -9.00 -3.03
N LYS A 377 -7.84 -9.26 -3.08
CA LYS A 377 -8.60 -9.35 -4.33
C LYS A 377 -9.48 -8.11 -4.48
N PHE A 378 -9.24 -7.35 -5.51
CA PHE A 378 -10.06 -6.19 -5.88
C PHE A 378 -10.99 -6.60 -7.02
N GLU A 379 -12.29 -6.40 -6.83
CA GLU A 379 -13.32 -6.70 -7.81
C GLU A 379 -14.58 -5.88 -7.49
N ASP A 380 -15.22 -5.32 -8.49
CA ASP A 380 -16.50 -4.62 -8.37
C ASP A 380 -16.57 -3.58 -7.22
N ASN A 381 -15.55 -2.73 -7.11
CA ASN A 381 -15.45 -1.71 -6.05
C ASN A 381 -15.40 -2.29 -4.62
N GLN A 382 -15.00 -3.52 -4.50
CA GLN A 382 -14.81 -4.22 -3.24
C GLN A 382 -13.38 -4.76 -3.16
N LEU A 383 -12.79 -4.65 -1.99
CA LEU A 383 -11.59 -5.37 -1.63
C LEU A 383 -11.96 -6.55 -0.74
N THR A 384 -11.60 -7.75 -1.15
CA THR A 384 -11.66 -8.95 -0.32
C THR A 384 -10.25 -9.32 0.11
N VAL A 385 -10.01 -9.41 1.40
CA VAL A 385 -8.72 -9.77 2.00
C VAL A 385 -8.80 -11.20 2.49
N TYR A 386 -8.14 -12.11 1.78
CA TYR A 386 -7.96 -13.50 2.21
C TYR A 386 -6.75 -13.61 3.10
N THR A 387 -6.88 -14.23 4.26
CA THR A 387 -5.74 -14.51 5.13
C THR A 387 -5.40 -16.01 5.07
N ARG A 388 -4.13 -16.30 4.79
CA ARG A 388 -3.58 -17.65 4.79
C ARG A 388 -2.71 -17.84 6.02
N ARG A 389 -2.64 -19.08 6.53
CA ARG A 389 -1.85 -19.40 7.73
C ARG A 389 -1.07 -20.70 7.58
N ARG A 390 0.02 -20.81 8.35
CA ARG A 390 0.72 -22.06 8.64
C ARG A 390 1.21 -22.08 10.08
N GLU A 391 1.20 -23.22 10.74
CA GLU A 391 1.58 -23.35 12.16
C GLU A 391 3.08 -23.52 12.37
N GLU A 392 3.81 -23.90 11.33
CA GLU A 392 5.25 -24.17 11.40
C GLU A 392 5.96 -23.54 10.22
N LEU A 393 7.24 -23.18 10.37
CA LEU A 393 8.04 -22.54 9.32
C LEU A 393 8.07 -23.34 8.01
N ASN A 394 7.98 -24.68 8.09
CA ASN A 394 8.01 -25.57 6.93
C ASN A 394 6.64 -26.23 6.68
N GLY A 395 5.59 -25.78 7.34
CA GLY A 395 4.23 -26.29 7.19
C GLY A 395 3.57 -25.84 5.88
N ALA A 396 2.52 -26.55 5.49
CA ALA A 396 1.69 -26.13 4.36
C ALA A 396 0.82 -24.92 4.74
N TRP A 397 0.63 -24.04 3.80
CA TRP A 397 -0.33 -22.94 3.91
C TRP A 397 -1.76 -23.46 3.84
N LYS A 398 -2.69 -22.82 4.53
CA LYS A 398 -4.12 -23.15 4.56
C LYS A 398 -4.95 -21.90 4.88
N PRO A 399 -6.28 -21.90 4.61
CA PRO A 399 -7.16 -20.80 4.98
C PRO A 399 -7.10 -20.49 6.48
N ASP A 400 -7.07 -19.21 6.85
CA ASP A 400 -7.16 -18.75 8.24
C ASP A 400 -8.58 -18.27 8.57
N ALA A 401 -9.47 -19.19 8.88
CA ALA A 401 -10.88 -18.94 9.14
C ALA A 401 -11.11 -18.33 10.53
N ARG A 402 -10.58 -17.14 10.78
CA ARG A 402 -10.75 -16.42 12.07
C ARG A 402 -11.66 -15.19 11.99
N TRP A 403 -12.12 -14.84 10.80
CA TRP A 403 -12.93 -13.66 10.60
C TRP A 403 -14.41 -13.92 10.79
N LEU A 404 -15.07 -13.08 11.61
CA LEU A 404 -16.52 -13.16 11.83
C LEU A 404 -17.17 -11.93 11.19
N GLN A 405 -18.00 -12.14 10.17
CA GLN A 405 -18.86 -11.10 9.62
C GLN A 405 -20.28 -11.25 10.18
N GLY A 406 -20.62 -10.39 11.13
CA GLY A 406 -21.92 -10.38 11.80
C GLY A 406 -22.07 -11.40 12.93
N ALA A 407 -23.07 -11.21 13.79
CA ALA A 407 -23.31 -12.04 14.96
C ALA A 407 -23.69 -13.47 14.57
N GLY A 408 -23.04 -14.47 15.21
CA GLY A 408 -23.44 -15.88 15.12
C GLY A 408 -23.12 -16.59 13.80
N LYS A 409 -22.24 -16.04 12.96
CA LYS A 409 -21.87 -16.64 11.67
C LYS A 409 -20.66 -17.54 11.77
N THR A 410 -20.56 -18.46 10.82
CA THR A 410 -19.38 -19.32 10.62
C THR A 410 -18.13 -18.46 10.38
N PRO A 411 -16.99 -18.76 11.00
CA PRO A 411 -15.75 -18.09 10.71
C PRO A 411 -15.38 -18.17 9.23
N LEU A 412 -14.95 -17.04 8.66
CA LEU A 412 -14.50 -16.92 7.28
C LEU A 412 -12.98 -16.75 7.24
N ASP A 413 -12.37 -17.20 6.15
CA ASP A 413 -10.95 -16.99 5.86
C ASP A 413 -10.68 -15.66 5.11
N TYR A 414 -11.70 -14.81 5.01
CA TYR A 414 -11.62 -13.50 4.40
C TYR A 414 -12.51 -12.48 5.12
N TYR A 415 -12.23 -11.23 4.86
CA TYR A 415 -13.12 -10.11 5.13
C TYR A 415 -13.20 -9.17 3.92
N ALA A 416 -14.25 -8.36 3.85
CA ALA A 416 -14.49 -7.47 2.73
C ALA A 416 -14.55 -6.01 3.17
N ILE A 417 -14.01 -5.12 2.35
CA ILE A 417 -14.01 -3.67 2.50
C ILE A 417 -14.66 -3.08 1.24
N ALA A 418 -15.67 -2.23 1.39
CA ALA A 418 -16.21 -1.43 0.30
C ALA A 418 -15.29 -0.22 0.03
N LEU A 419 -14.86 -0.05 -1.21
CA LEU A 419 -13.92 0.99 -1.64
C LEU A 419 -14.63 2.31 -1.99
#